data_bb7868e2f30b5314f8bd58af9c8c2403
#
_entry.id   bb7868e2f30b5314f8bd58af9c8c2403
#
_cell.length_a   1.000
_cell.length_b   1.000
_cell.length_c   1.000
_cell.angle_alpha   90.00
_cell.angle_beta   90.00
_cell.angle_gamma   90.00
#
_symmetry.space_group_name_H-M   'P 1'
#
loop_
_entity.id
_entity.type
_entity.pdbx_description
1 polymer ?
#
loop_
_entity_poly.entity_id
_entity_poly.type
_entity_poly.pdbx_seq_one_letter_code
_entity_poly.pdbx_strand_id
1 'polypeptide(L)'
;MEKSGKSYADALKEAQQKGYAETNPTADVSGSDAEAKLLLLSAVGFGLQLQPGTTWRKGIGDIHAVDFRYAGRTGSSTIKHLAVAKRVGQAVEVFVSPALIARENFLAGIDGATNAICFKAKKSGGSRIERDCDYVLVGPGAGGGPTAVAVLGDVCELARGEGRFAGLPSLVPEGALKLQPAEEITGSFYVRFIVKDRAGIVGDIGQTFGHLAVNISEIWQLRHSAEELRALAESYSLKENPNEILPFVITLERATLRQVLEALDSIRHRDYIVVDPVWFPIWGTK
;
A
#
# COMPACT_ATOMS: atom_id res chain seq x y z
N MET A 1 0.01 9.74 12.22
CA MET A 1 1.15 10.23 11.45
C MET A 1 0.73 11.43 10.59
N GLU A 2 -0.07 11.30 9.54
CA GLU A 2 -0.41 12.41 8.62
C GLU A 2 -0.96 13.66 9.31
N LYS A 3 -2.04 13.52 10.12
CA LYS A 3 -2.72 14.65 10.77
C LYS A 3 -1.97 15.24 11.97
N SER A 4 -1.12 14.47 12.61
CA SER A 4 -0.48 14.83 13.88
C SER A 4 1.03 15.02 13.80
N GLY A 5 1.66 14.69 12.66
CA GLY A 5 3.11 14.68 12.50
C GLY A 5 3.85 13.67 13.40
N LYS A 6 3.11 12.81 14.12
CA LYS A 6 3.69 11.83 15.05
C LYS A 6 4.55 10.80 14.32
N SER A 7 5.55 10.27 15.04
CA SER A 7 6.32 9.13 14.59
C SER A 7 5.43 7.89 14.40
N TYR A 8 5.92 6.89 13.65
CA TYR A 8 5.24 5.61 13.52
C TYR A 8 5.02 4.94 14.89
N ALA A 9 6.05 4.93 15.75
CA ALA A 9 5.97 4.33 17.08
C ALA A 9 4.90 4.98 17.95
N ASP A 10 4.81 6.33 17.95
CA ASP A 10 3.79 7.05 18.73
C ASP A 10 2.38 6.82 18.17
N ALA A 11 2.24 6.77 16.85
CA ALA A 11 0.96 6.49 16.21
C ALA A 11 0.47 5.07 16.51
N LEU A 12 1.37 4.09 16.51
CA LEU A 12 1.06 2.71 16.86
C LEU A 12 0.65 2.60 18.34
N LYS A 13 1.41 3.22 19.24
CA LYS A 13 1.08 3.24 20.68
C LYS A 13 -0.30 3.87 20.94
N GLU A 14 -0.63 4.94 20.24
CA GLU A 14 -1.96 5.55 20.32
C GLU A 14 -3.07 4.62 19.81
N ALA A 15 -2.83 3.91 18.70
CA ALA A 15 -3.78 2.94 18.17
C ALA A 15 -4.02 1.76 19.14
N GLN A 16 -2.96 1.28 19.81
CA GLN A 16 -3.06 0.25 20.84
C GLN A 16 -3.85 0.76 22.08
N GLN A 17 -3.60 1.99 22.54
CA GLN A 17 -4.34 2.59 23.66
C GLN A 17 -5.83 2.77 23.36
N LYS A 18 -6.18 3.01 22.09
CA LYS A 18 -7.59 3.11 21.64
C LYS A 18 -8.23 1.76 21.33
N GLY A 19 -7.49 0.65 21.45
CA GLY A 19 -7.98 -0.69 21.12
C GLY A 19 -8.17 -0.97 19.64
N TYR A 20 -7.53 -0.18 18.77
CA TYR A 20 -7.56 -0.37 17.31
C TYR A 20 -6.46 -1.31 16.82
N ALA A 21 -5.37 -1.41 17.54
CA ALA A 21 -4.29 -2.37 17.30
C ALA A 21 -4.10 -3.25 18.54
N GLU A 22 -3.83 -4.52 18.32
CA GLU A 22 -3.53 -5.48 19.38
C GLU A 22 -2.16 -5.22 20.01
N THR A 23 -1.91 -5.85 21.20
CA THR A 23 -0.59 -5.79 21.85
C THR A 23 0.52 -6.29 20.92
N ASN A 24 0.23 -7.33 20.13
CA ASN A 24 1.11 -7.76 19.04
C ASN A 24 0.53 -7.29 17.70
N PRO A 25 0.94 -6.12 17.18
CA PRO A 25 0.38 -5.53 15.97
C PRO A 25 0.98 -6.09 14.68
N THR A 26 1.75 -7.18 14.75
CA THR A 26 2.51 -7.71 13.60
C THR A 26 1.62 -7.99 12.40
N ALA A 27 0.41 -8.53 12.61
CA ALA A 27 -0.52 -8.84 11.53
C ALA A 27 -0.99 -7.59 10.79
N ASP A 28 -1.35 -6.53 11.53
CA ASP A 28 -1.78 -5.25 10.97
C ASP A 28 -0.63 -4.56 10.24
N VAL A 29 0.53 -4.47 10.91
CA VAL A 29 1.71 -3.75 10.40
C VAL A 29 2.30 -4.41 9.17
N SER A 30 2.39 -5.74 9.16
CA SER A 30 2.89 -6.50 8.02
C SER A 30 1.89 -6.59 6.86
N GLY A 31 0.61 -6.29 7.11
CA GLY A 31 -0.48 -6.44 6.15
C GLY A 31 -0.98 -7.87 5.99
N SER A 32 -0.61 -8.80 6.87
CA SER A 32 -1.08 -10.19 6.77
C SER A 32 -2.57 -10.34 7.08
N ASP A 33 -3.13 -9.51 7.95
CA ASP A 33 -4.57 -9.44 8.18
C ASP A 33 -5.32 -8.97 6.93
N ALA A 34 -4.82 -7.90 6.29
CA ALA A 34 -5.38 -7.40 5.04
C ALA A 34 -5.25 -8.43 3.90
N GLU A 35 -4.14 -9.17 3.84
CA GLU A 35 -3.96 -10.27 2.88
C GLU A 35 -5.01 -11.36 3.12
N ALA A 36 -5.21 -11.84 4.35
CA ALA A 36 -6.18 -12.88 4.64
C ALA A 36 -7.59 -12.50 4.17
N LYS A 37 -8.01 -11.26 4.43
CA LYS A 37 -9.30 -10.72 3.95
C LYS A 37 -9.35 -10.68 2.42
N LEU A 38 -8.27 -10.25 1.76
CA LEU A 38 -8.18 -10.16 0.30
C LEU A 38 -8.25 -11.54 -0.36
N LEU A 39 -7.66 -12.58 0.24
CA LEU A 39 -7.72 -13.95 -0.28
C LEU A 39 -9.17 -14.47 -0.30
N LEU A 40 -9.95 -14.22 0.76
CA LEU A 40 -11.37 -14.56 0.81
C LEU A 40 -12.16 -13.82 -0.27
N LEU A 41 -11.94 -12.52 -0.42
CA LEU A 41 -12.58 -11.72 -1.47
C LEU A 41 -12.18 -12.17 -2.88
N SER A 42 -10.93 -12.60 -3.06
CA SER A 42 -10.44 -13.12 -4.34
C SER A 42 -11.08 -14.46 -4.69
N ALA A 43 -11.32 -15.34 -3.70
CA ALA A 43 -12.03 -16.59 -3.89
C ALA A 43 -13.48 -16.32 -4.34
N VAL A 44 -14.19 -15.43 -3.66
CA VAL A 44 -15.58 -15.09 -3.99
C VAL A 44 -15.67 -14.34 -5.33
N GLY A 45 -14.84 -13.30 -5.53
CA GLY A 45 -14.96 -12.42 -6.69
C GLY A 45 -14.39 -12.97 -7.99
N PHE A 46 -13.34 -13.77 -7.89
CA PHE A 46 -12.56 -14.24 -9.04
C PHE A 46 -12.42 -15.77 -9.14
N GLY A 47 -12.99 -16.55 -8.20
CA GLY A 47 -12.79 -18.00 -8.14
C GLY A 47 -11.35 -18.40 -7.89
N LEU A 48 -10.55 -17.49 -7.30
CA LEU A 48 -9.13 -17.66 -7.14
C LEU A 48 -8.80 -18.10 -5.71
N GLN A 49 -8.63 -19.39 -5.50
CA GLN A 49 -8.26 -19.96 -4.20
C GLN A 49 -6.75 -19.89 -4.00
N LEU A 50 -6.31 -18.94 -3.17
CA LEU A 50 -4.91 -18.68 -2.88
C LEU A 50 -4.56 -19.05 -1.45
N GLN A 51 -3.32 -19.48 -1.23
CA GLN A 51 -2.78 -19.73 0.11
C GLN A 51 -2.16 -18.45 0.71
N PRO A 52 -2.22 -18.25 2.03
CA PRO A 52 -1.52 -17.15 2.68
C PRO A 52 -0.02 -17.14 2.33
N GLY A 53 0.51 -15.96 2.06
CA GLY A 53 1.92 -15.76 1.69
C GLY A 53 2.23 -15.99 0.20
N THR A 54 1.25 -16.29 -0.64
CA THR A 54 1.45 -16.45 -2.10
C THR A 54 1.32 -15.13 -2.86
N THR A 55 0.79 -14.10 -2.21
CA THR A 55 0.61 -12.77 -2.81
C THR A 55 1.74 -11.82 -2.40
N TRP A 56 2.02 -10.86 -3.26
CA TRP A 56 2.96 -9.82 -2.87
C TRP A 56 2.35 -8.95 -1.76
N ARG A 57 3.14 -8.79 -0.70
CA ARG A 57 2.73 -8.01 0.47
C ARG A 57 3.85 -7.12 0.97
N LYS A 58 3.52 -5.85 1.19
CA LYS A 58 4.39 -4.85 1.82
C LYS A 58 3.66 -4.22 3.01
N GLY A 59 4.32 -4.25 4.16
CA GLY A 59 3.82 -3.63 5.39
C GLY A 59 3.99 -2.11 5.41
N ILE A 60 3.54 -1.51 6.51
CA ILE A 60 3.55 -0.05 6.72
C ILE A 60 4.71 0.43 7.61
N GLY A 61 5.58 -0.47 8.06
CA GLY A 61 6.66 -0.15 9.01
C GLY A 61 7.68 0.86 8.50
N ASP A 62 7.88 0.93 7.18
CA ASP A 62 8.85 1.83 6.53
C ASP A 62 8.28 3.23 6.23
N ILE A 63 6.99 3.45 6.51
CA ILE A 63 6.34 4.74 6.24
C ILE A 63 6.64 5.72 7.36
N HIS A 64 7.17 6.88 7.00
CA HIS A 64 7.53 7.95 7.91
C HIS A 64 6.68 9.21 7.70
N ALA A 65 6.71 10.13 8.66
CA ALA A 65 6.01 11.41 8.56
C ALA A 65 6.43 12.21 7.31
N VAL A 66 7.70 12.07 6.89
CA VAL A 66 8.22 12.71 5.69
C VAL A 66 7.50 12.27 4.42
N ASP A 67 7.04 11.00 4.33
CA ASP A 67 6.31 10.50 3.18
C ASP A 67 4.97 11.23 3.00
N PHE A 68 4.27 11.54 4.08
CA PHE A 68 3.01 12.30 4.02
C PHE A 68 3.24 13.76 3.59
N ARG A 69 4.38 14.35 3.91
CA ARG A 69 4.75 15.69 3.41
C ARG A 69 4.95 15.66 1.90
N TYR A 70 5.67 14.66 1.39
CA TYR A 70 5.84 14.48 -0.05
C TYR A 70 4.53 14.13 -0.74
N ALA A 71 3.72 13.24 -0.16
CA ALA A 71 2.40 12.89 -0.69
C ALA A 71 1.50 14.12 -0.86
N GLY A 72 1.52 15.06 0.07
CA GLY A 72 0.77 16.33 -0.04
C GLY A 72 1.25 17.23 -1.18
N ARG A 73 2.46 17.02 -1.70
CA ARG A 73 3.02 17.79 -2.84
C ARG A 73 2.82 17.07 -4.17
N THR A 74 2.84 15.73 -4.18
CA THR A 74 2.58 14.93 -5.37
C THR A 74 1.06 14.85 -5.63
N GLY A 75 0.52 15.84 -6.33
CA GLY A 75 -0.89 15.85 -6.75
C GLY A 75 -1.94 15.81 -5.63
N SER A 76 -1.68 16.47 -4.48
CA SER A 76 -2.63 16.45 -3.34
C SER A 76 -3.04 15.03 -2.92
N SER A 77 -2.05 14.17 -2.67
CA SER A 77 -2.25 12.77 -2.35
C SER A 77 -2.09 12.47 -0.85
N THR A 78 -2.43 11.27 -0.45
CA THR A 78 -2.15 10.68 0.86
C THR A 78 -1.68 9.24 0.69
N ILE A 79 -1.28 8.58 1.79
CA ILE A 79 -0.85 7.19 1.78
C ILE A 79 -1.89 6.36 2.52
N LYS A 80 -2.38 5.30 1.88
CA LYS A 80 -3.28 4.31 2.47
C LYS A 80 -2.72 2.90 2.27
N HIS A 81 -2.98 2.02 3.23
CA HIS A 81 -2.66 0.61 3.09
C HIS A 81 -3.78 -0.06 2.30
N LEU A 82 -3.51 -0.47 1.08
CA LEU A 82 -4.51 -1.03 0.17
C LEU A 82 -4.29 -2.54 -0.01
N ALA A 83 -5.39 -3.28 0.00
CA ALA A 83 -5.48 -4.67 -0.43
C ALA A 83 -6.21 -4.69 -1.78
N VAL A 84 -5.54 -5.16 -2.82
CA VAL A 84 -6.00 -5.04 -4.21
C VAL A 84 -6.10 -6.39 -4.87
N ALA A 85 -7.26 -6.70 -5.45
CA ALA A 85 -7.43 -7.78 -6.42
C ALA A 85 -8.03 -7.19 -7.70
N LYS A 86 -7.30 -7.29 -8.82
CA LYS A 86 -7.67 -6.65 -10.08
C LYS A 86 -7.45 -7.60 -11.25
N ARG A 87 -8.49 -7.80 -12.06
CA ARG A 87 -8.39 -8.62 -13.27
C ARG A 87 -7.62 -7.89 -14.37
N VAL A 88 -6.62 -8.57 -14.93
CA VAL A 88 -5.82 -8.15 -16.07
C VAL A 88 -5.84 -9.28 -17.11
N GLY A 89 -6.68 -9.15 -18.13
CA GLY A 89 -6.85 -10.23 -19.12
C GLY A 89 -7.41 -11.52 -18.49
N GLN A 90 -6.64 -12.59 -18.52
CA GLN A 90 -6.95 -13.88 -17.91
C GLN A 90 -6.21 -14.11 -16.58
N ALA A 91 -5.55 -13.08 -16.07
CA ALA A 91 -4.89 -13.12 -14.78
C ALA A 91 -5.54 -12.14 -13.79
N VAL A 92 -5.22 -12.30 -12.52
CA VAL A 92 -5.60 -11.38 -11.43
C VAL A 92 -4.34 -10.93 -10.72
N GLU A 93 -4.10 -9.63 -10.69
CA GLU A 93 -3.13 -9.01 -9.80
C GLU A 93 -3.70 -9.04 -8.38
N VAL A 94 -2.99 -9.62 -7.43
CA VAL A 94 -3.40 -9.67 -6.01
C VAL A 94 -2.23 -9.23 -5.16
N PHE A 95 -2.40 -8.14 -4.39
CA PHE A 95 -1.34 -7.63 -3.52
C PHE A 95 -1.87 -6.78 -2.37
N VAL A 96 -1.04 -6.61 -1.34
CA VAL A 96 -1.25 -5.69 -0.22
C VAL A 96 -0.04 -4.77 -0.11
N SER A 97 -0.26 -3.46 -0.14
CA SER A 97 0.83 -2.48 -0.02
C SER A 97 0.33 -1.12 0.46
N PRO A 98 1.17 -0.33 1.16
CA PRO A 98 0.98 1.11 1.16
C PRO A 98 0.89 1.59 -0.28
N ALA A 99 0.05 2.57 -0.54
CA ALA A 99 -0.09 3.17 -1.86
C ALA A 99 -0.32 4.67 -1.75
N LEU A 100 0.30 5.43 -2.64
CA LEU A 100 -0.02 6.84 -2.82
C LEU A 100 -1.36 6.93 -3.54
N ILE A 101 -2.31 7.66 -2.96
CA ILE A 101 -3.67 7.78 -3.48
C ILE A 101 -4.09 9.26 -3.49
N ALA A 102 -4.71 9.70 -4.57
CA ALA A 102 -5.23 11.06 -4.67
C ALA A 102 -6.32 11.31 -3.61
N ARG A 103 -6.36 12.52 -3.03
CA ARG A 103 -7.33 12.85 -1.96
C ARG A 103 -8.77 12.87 -2.44
N GLU A 104 -8.99 13.04 -3.73
CA GLU A 104 -10.30 12.95 -4.38
C GLU A 104 -10.84 11.52 -4.43
N ASN A 105 -9.96 10.53 -4.30
CA ASN A 105 -10.38 9.13 -4.24
C ASN A 105 -11.13 8.87 -2.94
N PHE A 106 -12.28 8.18 -3.04
CA PHE A 106 -13.12 7.86 -1.88
C PHE A 106 -12.33 7.19 -0.74
N LEU A 107 -11.43 6.24 -1.07
CA LEU A 107 -10.65 5.51 -0.08
C LEU A 107 -9.68 6.41 0.70
N ALA A 108 -9.28 7.56 0.15
CA ALA A 108 -8.41 8.50 0.85
C ALA A 108 -9.08 9.09 2.10
N GLY A 109 -10.40 9.24 2.08
CA GLY A 109 -11.20 9.77 3.20
C GLY A 109 -11.52 8.75 4.30
N ILE A 110 -11.19 7.48 4.14
CA ILE A 110 -11.47 6.44 5.15
C ILE A 110 -10.44 6.54 6.26
N ASP A 111 -10.90 6.81 7.49
CA ASP A 111 -10.06 7.06 8.66
C ASP A 111 -10.48 6.25 9.89
N GLY A 112 -9.58 6.19 10.88
CA GLY A 112 -9.82 5.55 12.18
C GLY A 112 -9.97 4.04 12.06
N ALA A 113 -10.95 3.48 12.77
CA ALA A 113 -11.27 2.04 12.75
C ALA A 113 -12.25 1.65 11.63
N THR A 114 -12.51 2.57 10.69
CA THR A 114 -13.43 2.33 9.57
C THR A 114 -12.69 1.58 8.45
N ASN A 115 -13.30 0.51 7.96
CA ASN A 115 -12.87 -0.20 6.76
C ASN A 115 -13.79 0.11 5.59
N ALA A 116 -13.25 0.07 4.38
CA ALA A 116 -14.01 0.18 3.16
C ALA A 116 -13.58 -0.89 2.15
N ILE A 117 -14.56 -1.44 1.43
CA ILE A 117 -14.33 -2.32 0.30
C ILE A 117 -14.92 -1.63 -0.92
N CYS A 118 -14.10 -1.48 -1.95
CA CYS A 118 -14.47 -0.84 -3.20
C CYS A 118 -14.52 -1.89 -4.31
N PHE A 119 -15.66 -2.04 -4.94
CA PHE A 119 -15.85 -2.93 -6.08
C PHE A 119 -15.97 -2.12 -7.37
N LYS A 120 -15.18 -2.52 -8.37
CA LYS A 120 -15.29 -1.98 -9.72
C LYS A 120 -15.66 -3.07 -10.69
N ALA A 121 -16.85 -3.00 -11.26
CA ALA A 121 -17.32 -3.95 -12.26
C ALA A 121 -17.08 -3.39 -13.66
N LYS A 122 -16.57 -4.24 -14.57
CA LYS A 122 -16.48 -3.86 -15.98
C LYS A 122 -17.87 -3.89 -16.60
N LYS A 123 -18.46 -2.74 -16.89
CA LYS A 123 -19.73 -2.66 -17.63
C LYS A 123 -19.54 -3.19 -19.04
N SER A 124 -20.33 -4.18 -19.41
CA SER A 124 -20.51 -4.61 -20.79
C SER A 124 -21.44 -3.62 -21.49
N GLY A 125 -20.89 -2.73 -22.32
CA GLY A 125 -21.63 -1.84 -23.21
C GLY A 125 -22.17 -0.55 -22.56
N GLY A 126 -21.71 0.60 -23.00
CA GLY A 126 -22.32 1.92 -22.81
C GLY A 126 -21.72 2.81 -21.73
N SER A 127 -21.61 4.08 -22.07
CA SER A 127 -21.27 5.27 -21.28
C SER A 127 -20.16 5.11 -20.22
N ARG A 128 -19.00 5.61 -20.57
CA ARG A 128 -17.81 5.74 -19.71
C ARG A 128 -18.01 6.87 -18.70
N ILE A 129 -18.60 6.60 -17.57
CA ILE A 129 -18.27 7.37 -16.38
C ILE A 129 -17.22 6.51 -15.66
N GLU A 130 -15.95 6.83 -15.83
CA GLU A 130 -14.87 6.21 -15.06
C GLU A 130 -14.99 6.70 -13.62
N ARG A 131 -15.62 5.91 -12.78
CA ARG A 131 -15.61 6.08 -11.33
C ARG A 131 -14.52 5.20 -10.75
N ASP A 132 -13.89 5.65 -9.68
CA ASP A 132 -12.89 4.85 -8.95
C ASP A 132 -13.52 3.61 -8.33
N CYS A 133 -14.79 3.69 -7.94
CA CYS A 133 -15.58 2.59 -7.38
C CYS A 133 -17.00 2.63 -7.94
N ASP A 134 -17.54 1.47 -8.32
CA ASP A 134 -18.96 1.35 -8.70
C ASP A 134 -19.84 1.10 -7.46
N TYR A 135 -19.34 0.29 -6.51
CA TYR A 135 -19.99 -0.03 -5.25
C TYR A 135 -19.00 0.07 -4.11
N VAL A 136 -19.44 0.62 -3.00
CA VAL A 136 -18.63 0.78 -1.80
C VAL A 136 -19.39 0.22 -0.60
N LEU A 137 -18.73 -0.65 0.16
CA LEU A 137 -19.16 -1.07 1.48
C LEU A 137 -18.27 -0.39 2.52
N VAL A 138 -18.89 0.28 3.48
CA VAL A 138 -18.19 0.95 4.58
C VAL A 138 -18.75 0.46 5.90
N GLY A 139 -17.87 0.13 6.81
CA GLY A 139 -18.28 -0.33 8.15
C GLY A 139 -17.13 -0.30 9.15
N PRO A 140 -17.43 -0.56 10.44
CA PRO A 140 -16.42 -0.69 11.46
C PRO A 140 -15.53 -1.92 11.17
N GLY A 141 -14.23 -1.70 11.13
CA GLY A 141 -13.23 -2.77 10.87
C GLY A 141 -12.70 -3.42 12.12
N ALA A 142 -12.92 -2.81 13.30
CA ALA A 142 -12.44 -3.31 14.59
C ALA A 142 -13.38 -2.89 15.72
N GLY A 143 -13.29 -3.58 16.85
CA GLY A 143 -14.04 -3.27 18.09
C GLY A 143 -14.92 -4.42 18.56
N GLY A 144 -15.14 -4.52 19.87
CA GLY A 144 -15.88 -5.62 20.50
C GLY A 144 -17.32 -5.76 19.99
N GLY A 145 -18.01 -4.63 19.75
CA GLY A 145 -19.39 -4.64 19.25
C GLY A 145 -19.52 -5.29 17.86
N PRO A 146 -18.82 -4.81 16.82
CA PRO A 146 -18.83 -5.42 15.50
C PRO A 146 -18.41 -6.91 15.49
N THR A 147 -17.41 -7.26 16.27
CA THR A 147 -16.95 -8.66 16.40
C THR A 147 -18.06 -9.52 17.04
N ALA A 148 -18.72 -9.04 18.09
CA ALA A 148 -19.81 -9.77 18.72
C ALA A 148 -20.98 -9.98 17.77
N VAL A 149 -21.33 -8.96 16.96
CA VAL A 149 -22.40 -9.10 15.95
C VAL A 149 -22.07 -10.17 14.90
N ALA A 150 -20.81 -10.22 14.42
CA ALA A 150 -20.37 -11.24 13.47
C ALA A 150 -20.49 -12.65 14.09
N VAL A 151 -19.93 -12.84 15.30
CA VAL A 151 -20.00 -14.15 15.99
C VAL A 151 -21.44 -14.58 16.26
N LEU A 152 -22.29 -13.67 16.73
CA LEU A 152 -23.71 -13.97 16.98
C LEU A 152 -24.45 -14.30 15.68
N GLY A 153 -24.10 -13.63 14.57
CA GLY A 153 -24.63 -13.96 13.23
C GLY A 153 -24.37 -15.41 12.88
N ASP A 154 -23.11 -15.84 12.97
CA ASP A 154 -22.68 -17.22 12.67
C ASP A 154 -23.40 -18.24 13.60
N VAL A 155 -23.50 -17.94 14.89
CA VAL A 155 -24.22 -18.79 15.85
C VAL A 155 -25.70 -18.92 15.48
N CYS A 156 -26.35 -17.82 15.08
CA CYS A 156 -27.74 -17.83 14.65
C CYS A 156 -27.95 -18.66 13.35
N GLU A 157 -27.03 -18.55 12.37
CA GLU A 157 -27.09 -19.36 11.15
C GLU A 157 -26.94 -20.85 11.45
N LEU A 158 -26.01 -21.22 12.31
CA LEU A 158 -25.82 -22.60 12.75
C LEU A 158 -27.08 -23.13 13.47
N ALA A 159 -27.68 -22.33 14.36
CA ALA A 159 -28.87 -22.70 15.10
C ALA A 159 -30.11 -22.91 14.19
N ARG A 160 -30.18 -22.20 13.07
CA ARG A 160 -31.24 -22.38 12.05
C ARG A 160 -31.01 -23.58 11.14
N GLY A 161 -29.86 -24.24 11.26
CA GLY A 161 -29.51 -25.36 10.38
C GLY A 161 -29.12 -24.92 8.96
N GLU A 162 -28.88 -23.62 8.76
CA GLU A 162 -28.51 -23.01 7.48
C GLU A 162 -27.02 -23.19 7.16
N GLY A 163 -26.20 -23.53 8.17
CA GLY A 163 -24.75 -23.69 8.07
C GLY A 163 -24.31 -24.93 7.27
N ARG A 164 -24.76 -25.06 6.03
CA ARG A 164 -24.12 -25.97 5.10
C ARG A 164 -22.88 -25.30 4.53
N PHE A 165 -21.71 -25.76 4.95
CA PHE A 165 -20.44 -25.40 4.33
C PHE A 165 -20.42 -25.93 2.88
N ALA A 166 -21.07 -25.23 1.99
CA ALA A 166 -21.05 -25.51 0.55
C ALA A 166 -19.80 -24.93 -0.14
N GLY A 167 -18.80 -24.51 0.64
CA GLY A 167 -17.68 -23.70 0.14
C GLY A 167 -18.05 -22.23 -0.07
N LEU A 168 -17.06 -21.39 -0.29
CA LEU A 168 -17.30 -20.00 -0.66
C LEU A 168 -17.90 -19.95 -2.08
N PRO A 169 -19.08 -19.32 -2.28
CA PRO A 169 -19.64 -19.17 -3.61
C PRO A 169 -18.72 -18.28 -4.43
N SER A 170 -18.37 -18.68 -5.64
CA SER A 170 -17.58 -17.87 -6.55
C SER A 170 -18.44 -17.28 -7.66
N LEU A 171 -18.22 -15.98 -7.96
CA LEU A 171 -18.86 -15.28 -9.07
C LEU A 171 -18.26 -15.68 -10.43
N VAL A 172 -17.09 -16.30 -10.43
CA VAL A 172 -16.37 -16.77 -11.61
C VAL A 172 -16.04 -18.25 -11.42
N PRO A 173 -16.18 -19.12 -12.46
CA PRO A 173 -15.79 -20.52 -12.33
C PRO A 173 -14.37 -20.69 -11.81
N GLU A 174 -14.17 -21.63 -10.91
CA GLU A 174 -12.85 -21.95 -10.36
C GLU A 174 -11.89 -22.36 -11.50
N GLY A 175 -10.65 -21.87 -11.42
CA GLY A 175 -9.62 -22.13 -12.43
C GLY A 175 -9.74 -21.34 -13.74
N ALA A 176 -10.79 -20.51 -13.90
CA ALA A 176 -10.93 -19.65 -15.09
C ALA A 176 -9.90 -18.51 -15.13
N LEU A 177 -9.39 -18.08 -13.99
CA LEU A 177 -8.39 -17.02 -13.85
C LEU A 177 -7.16 -17.55 -13.09
N LYS A 178 -6.00 -16.93 -13.34
CA LYS A 178 -4.74 -17.29 -12.70
C LYS A 178 -4.18 -16.10 -11.92
N LEU A 179 -3.44 -16.37 -10.86
CA LEU A 179 -2.68 -15.34 -10.17
C LEU A 179 -1.60 -14.80 -11.11
N GLN A 180 -1.51 -13.49 -11.25
CA GLN A 180 -0.39 -12.85 -11.95
C GLN A 180 0.85 -12.87 -11.05
N PRO A 181 2.03 -13.23 -11.58
CA PRO A 181 3.28 -13.10 -10.83
C PRO A 181 3.47 -11.66 -10.34
N ALA A 182 3.89 -11.51 -9.09
CA ALA A 182 4.05 -10.18 -8.49
C ALA A 182 4.97 -9.26 -9.31
N GLU A 183 6.04 -9.79 -9.85
CA GLU A 183 7.02 -9.09 -10.67
C GLU A 183 6.46 -8.50 -11.97
N GLU A 184 5.34 -9.03 -12.46
CA GLU A 184 4.63 -8.56 -13.66
C GLU A 184 3.57 -7.49 -13.36
N ILE A 185 3.32 -7.18 -12.07
CA ILE A 185 2.43 -6.09 -11.68
C ILE A 185 2.96 -4.79 -12.27
N THR A 186 2.10 -4.05 -12.95
CA THR A 186 2.47 -2.81 -13.62
C THR A 186 1.76 -1.61 -13.01
N GLY A 187 2.49 -0.53 -12.80
CA GLY A 187 1.95 0.72 -12.27
C GLY A 187 2.96 1.85 -12.25
N SER A 188 2.56 2.99 -11.78
CA SER A 188 3.45 4.07 -11.38
C SER A 188 3.90 3.84 -9.93
N PHE A 189 5.10 4.30 -9.58
CA PHE A 189 5.65 4.05 -8.25
C PHE A 189 6.20 5.35 -7.64
N TYR A 190 6.03 5.45 -6.34
CA TYR A 190 6.69 6.41 -5.47
C TYR A 190 7.95 5.76 -4.92
N VAL A 191 9.07 6.48 -4.94
CA VAL A 191 10.33 6.03 -4.36
C VAL A 191 10.94 7.15 -3.55
N ARG A 192 11.14 6.95 -2.25
CA ARG A 192 11.86 7.86 -1.37
C ARG A 192 13.28 7.39 -1.19
N PHE A 193 14.21 8.32 -1.34
CA PHE A 193 15.62 8.17 -1.04
C PHE A 193 16.01 9.00 0.19
N ILE A 194 16.93 8.48 0.99
CA ILE A 194 17.69 9.23 1.99
C ILE A 194 19.16 8.99 1.66
N VAL A 195 19.82 10.04 1.23
CA VAL A 195 21.19 9.98 0.69
C VAL A 195 22.11 10.96 1.39
N LYS A 196 23.42 10.80 1.23
CA LYS A 196 24.39 11.86 1.56
C LYS A 196 24.21 13.02 0.59
N ASP A 197 24.15 14.26 1.11
CA ASP A 197 23.95 15.45 0.27
C ASP A 197 25.21 15.76 -0.54
N ARG A 198 25.23 15.35 -1.81
CA ARG A 198 26.31 15.63 -2.75
C ARG A 198 25.80 15.76 -4.19
N ALA A 199 26.56 16.45 -5.03
CA ALA A 199 26.25 16.61 -6.43
C ALA A 199 26.28 15.27 -7.21
N GLY A 200 25.44 15.15 -8.24
CA GLY A 200 25.45 14.03 -9.20
C GLY A 200 24.52 12.87 -8.88
N ILE A 201 23.99 12.75 -7.65
CA ILE A 201 23.17 11.61 -7.20
C ILE A 201 21.92 11.42 -8.07
N VAL A 202 21.17 12.50 -8.34
CA VAL A 202 19.98 12.44 -9.17
C VAL A 202 20.29 11.95 -10.59
N GLY A 203 21.46 12.34 -11.12
CA GLY A 203 21.93 11.87 -12.42
C GLY A 203 22.22 10.35 -12.43
N ASP A 204 22.90 9.82 -11.42
CA ASP A 204 23.22 8.39 -11.29
C ASP A 204 21.94 7.54 -11.12
N ILE A 205 21.02 7.99 -10.28
CA ILE A 205 19.72 7.35 -10.10
C ILE A 205 18.92 7.38 -11.39
N GLY A 206 18.88 8.53 -12.08
CA GLY A 206 18.18 8.67 -13.36
C GLY A 206 18.75 7.75 -14.44
N GLN A 207 20.07 7.62 -14.52
CA GLN A 207 20.70 6.67 -15.45
C GLN A 207 20.34 5.22 -15.13
N THR A 208 20.30 4.85 -13.85
CA THR A 208 19.95 3.48 -13.43
C THR A 208 18.52 3.12 -13.86
N PHE A 209 17.54 3.98 -13.62
CA PHE A 209 16.17 3.77 -14.11
C PHE A 209 16.08 3.80 -15.64
N GLY A 210 16.82 4.71 -16.29
CA GLY A 210 16.86 4.82 -17.75
C GLY A 210 17.41 3.57 -18.44
N HIS A 211 18.43 2.91 -17.88
CA HIS A 211 18.95 1.64 -18.41
C HIS A 211 17.91 0.51 -18.40
N LEU A 212 16.93 0.58 -17.48
CA LEU A 212 15.81 -0.36 -17.40
C LEU A 212 14.56 0.13 -18.14
N ALA A 213 14.69 1.18 -18.96
CA ALA A 213 13.60 1.82 -19.71
C ALA A 213 12.44 2.29 -18.81
N VAL A 214 12.75 2.75 -17.61
CA VAL A 214 11.79 3.34 -16.66
C VAL A 214 11.99 4.85 -16.63
N ASN A 215 10.93 5.59 -16.97
CA ASN A 215 10.95 7.05 -16.90
C ASN A 215 10.63 7.54 -15.49
N ILE A 216 11.33 8.59 -15.07
CA ILE A 216 11.00 9.37 -13.88
C ILE A 216 9.97 10.43 -14.31
N SER A 217 8.81 10.42 -13.66
CA SER A 217 7.75 11.39 -13.92
C SER A 217 8.03 12.73 -13.23
N GLU A 218 8.41 12.67 -11.93
CA GLU A 218 8.65 13.85 -11.11
C GLU A 218 9.77 13.60 -10.11
N ILE A 219 10.44 14.66 -9.70
CA ILE A 219 11.44 14.64 -8.63
C ILE A 219 11.07 15.73 -7.63
N TRP A 220 10.92 15.36 -6.38
CA TRP A 220 10.54 16.25 -5.30
C TRP A 220 11.61 16.29 -4.22
N GLN A 221 12.26 17.41 -4.10
CA GLN A 221 13.20 17.72 -3.03
C GLN A 221 12.65 18.88 -2.20
N LEU A 222 12.16 18.59 -1.02
CA LEU A 222 11.62 19.59 -0.11
C LEU A 222 12.74 20.14 0.76
N ARG A 223 12.59 21.39 1.18
CA ARG A 223 13.44 21.94 2.26
C ARG A 223 12.96 21.36 3.59
N HIS A 224 13.89 20.84 4.36
CA HIS A 224 13.68 20.31 5.70
C HIS A 224 14.37 21.21 6.72
N SER A 225 13.73 21.41 7.88
CA SER A 225 14.39 22.05 9.02
C SER A 225 15.42 21.11 9.64
N ALA A 226 16.39 21.66 10.39
CA ALA A 226 17.36 20.84 11.09
C ALA A 226 16.69 19.88 12.11
N GLU A 227 15.56 20.30 12.70
CA GLU A 227 14.77 19.47 13.61
C GLU A 227 14.14 18.27 12.89
N GLU A 228 13.55 18.49 11.71
CA GLU A 228 12.98 17.42 10.89
C GLU A 228 14.03 16.41 10.43
N LEU A 229 15.22 16.87 10.03
CA LEU A 229 16.31 15.98 9.65
C LEU A 229 16.84 15.18 10.84
N ARG A 230 16.90 15.78 12.04
CA ARG A 230 17.26 15.07 13.27
C ARG A 230 16.22 13.99 13.60
N ALA A 231 14.94 14.34 13.60
CA ALA A 231 13.88 13.38 13.85
C ALA A 231 13.87 12.23 12.83
N LEU A 232 14.17 12.52 11.57
CA LEU A 232 14.31 11.49 10.53
C LEU A 232 15.53 10.61 10.81
N ALA A 233 16.69 11.17 11.13
CA ALA A 233 17.90 10.42 11.46
C ALA A 233 17.71 9.54 12.70
N GLU A 234 17.08 10.06 13.74
CA GLU A 234 16.75 9.30 14.97
C GLU A 234 15.82 8.12 14.67
N SER A 235 14.81 8.32 13.81
CA SER A 235 13.85 7.27 13.45
C SER A 235 14.50 6.07 12.77
N TYR A 236 15.62 6.27 12.09
CA TYR A 236 16.44 5.23 11.46
C TYR A 236 17.69 4.85 12.26
N SER A 237 17.91 5.45 13.44
CA SER A 237 19.12 5.27 14.25
C SER A 237 20.40 5.52 13.44
N LEU A 238 20.40 6.56 12.62
CA LEU A 238 21.52 6.90 11.75
C LEU A 238 22.72 7.39 12.55
N LYS A 239 23.91 7.06 12.07
CA LYS A 239 25.20 7.57 12.59
C LYS A 239 25.68 8.83 11.84
N GLU A 240 25.11 9.07 10.67
CA GLU A 240 25.39 10.21 9.82
C GLU A 240 24.94 11.51 10.47
N ASN A 241 25.67 12.60 10.17
CA ASN A 241 25.28 13.93 10.61
C ASN A 241 23.93 14.29 9.93
N PRO A 242 22.88 14.61 10.69
CA PRO A 242 21.58 14.95 10.11
C PRO A 242 21.61 16.10 9.10
N ASN A 243 22.58 17.01 9.18
CA ASN A 243 22.73 18.11 8.23
C ASN A 243 23.38 17.71 6.90
N GLU A 244 23.90 16.49 6.81
CA GLU A 244 24.56 15.93 5.60
C GLU A 244 23.71 14.92 4.89
N ILE A 245 22.48 14.67 5.36
CA ILE A 245 21.52 13.80 4.69
C ILE A 245 20.50 14.59 3.88
N LEU A 246 20.12 14.04 2.75
CA LEU A 246 19.14 14.61 1.83
C LEU A 246 18.01 13.60 1.56
N PRO A 247 16.84 13.79 2.15
CA PRO A 247 15.65 13.06 1.72
C PRO A 247 15.07 13.71 0.46
N PHE A 248 14.74 12.89 -0.53
CA PHE A 248 13.98 13.30 -1.71
C PHE A 248 13.15 12.13 -2.26
N VAL A 249 12.22 12.45 -3.14
CA VAL A 249 11.29 11.51 -3.72
C VAL A 249 11.31 11.61 -5.23
N ILE A 250 11.24 10.48 -5.89
CA ILE A 250 10.89 10.41 -7.31
C ILE A 250 9.56 9.67 -7.47
N THR A 251 8.81 10.05 -8.49
CA THR A 251 7.70 9.25 -9.01
C THR A 251 8.10 8.66 -10.35
N LEU A 252 7.75 7.41 -10.55
CA LEU A 252 8.04 6.69 -11.78
C LEU A 252 6.79 6.63 -12.65
N GLU A 253 6.97 6.75 -13.96
CA GLU A 253 5.94 6.40 -14.92
C GLU A 253 5.65 4.88 -14.85
N ARG A 254 4.75 4.42 -15.73
CA ARG A 254 4.34 3.03 -15.73
C ARG A 254 5.52 2.09 -15.99
N ALA A 255 5.81 1.25 -15.01
CA ALA A 255 6.85 0.23 -15.02
C ALA A 255 6.32 -1.10 -14.46
N THR A 256 7.02 -2.19 -14.69
CA THR A 256 6.79 -3.46 -13.98
C THR A 256 7.46 -3.42 -12.62
N LEU A 257 6.90 -4.15 -11.64
CA LEU A 257 7.54 -4.28 -10.33
C LEU A 257 8.97 -4.85 -10.46
N ARG A 258 9.21 -5.76 -11.40
CA ARG A 258 10.54 -6.30 -11.71
C ARG A 258 11.54 -5.18 -12.02
N GLN A 259 11.22 -4.29 -12.97
CA GLN A 259 12.10 -3.18 -13.34
C GLN A 259 12.42 -2.28 -12.16
N VAL A 260 11.41 -1.98 -11.32
CA VAL A 260 11.61 -1.15 -10.13
C VAL A 260 12.53 -1.83 -9.13
N LEU A 261 12.32 -3.12 -8.85
CA LEU A 261 13.15 -3.88 -7.91
C LEU A 261 14.60 -4.02 -8.40
N GLU A 262 14.82 -4.28 -9.68
CA GLU A 262 16.17 -4.35 -10.30
C GLU A 262 16.91 -3.01 -10.18
N ALA A 263 16.22 -1.89 -10.45
CA ALA A 263 16.79 -0.57 -10.27
C ALA A 263 17.19 -0.31 -8.82
N LEU A 264 16.28 -0.58 -7.88
CA LEU A 264 16.51 -0.35 -6.45
C LEU A 264 17.60 -1.26 -5.89
N ASP A 265 17.70 -2.50 -6.36
CA ASP A 265 18.76 -3.41 -5.98
C ASP A 265 20.14 -2.90 -6.42
N SER A 266 20.22 -2.35 -7.62
CA SER A 266 21.44 -1.70 -8.12
C SER A 266 21.80 -0.44 -7.34
N ILE A 267 20.80 0.36 -6.94
CA ILE A 267 21.01 1.64 -6.26
C ILE A 267 21.39 1.46 -4.79
N ARG A 268 20.80 0.50 -4.07
CA ARG A 268 21.01 0.31 -2.61
C ARG A 268 22.46 0.13 -2.22
N HIS A 269 23.30 -0.34 -3.12
CA HIS A 269 24.74 -0.59 -2.88
C HIS A 269 25.63 0.62 -3.17
N ARG A 270 25.06 1.76 -3.55
CA ARG A 270 25.83 2.99 -3.80
C ARG A 270 26.29 3.59 -2.46
N ASP A 271 27.49 4.15 -2.45
CA ASP A 271 28.15 4.72 -1.27
C ASP A 271 27.46 5.97 -0.70
N TYR A 272 26.56 6.56 -1.47
CA TYR A 272 25.77 7.72 -1.04
C TYR A 272 24.42 7.33 -0.42
N ILE A 273 23.98 6.09 -0.51
CA ILE A 273 22.73 5.63 0.12
C ILE A 273 22.94 5.52 1.62
N VAL A 274 22.09 6.20 2.38
CA VAL A 274 22.11 6.19 3.85
C VAL A 274 21.09 5.19 4.40
N VAL A 275 19.92 5.08 3.75
CA VAL A 275 18.86 4.14 4.09
C VAL A 275 18.37 3.48 2.81
N ASP A 276 18.03 2.20 2.88
CA ASP A 276 17.41 1.50 1.76
C ASP A 276 16.22 2.28 1.22
N PRO A 277 16.09 2.42 -0.11
CA PRO A 277 14.99 3.18 -0.70
C PRO A 277 13.63 2.61 -0.31
N VAL A 278 12.71 3.48 0.10
CA VAL A 278 11.33 3.11 0.41
C VAL A 278 10.46 3.40 -0.81
N TRP A 279 9.68 2.42 -1.23
CA TRP A 279 8.88 2.52 -2.43
C TRP A 279 7.52 1.84 -2.25
N PHE A 280 6.53 2.29 -2.99
CA PHE A 280 5.19 1.71 -3.06
C PHE A 280 4.45 2.21 -4.30
N PRO A 281 3.38 1.52 -4.76
CA PRO A 281 2.63 1.92 -5.94
C PRO A 281 1.90 3.26 -5.73
N ILE A 282 1.65 3.94 -6.85
CA ILE A 282 0.73 5.07 -6.94
C ILE A 282 -0.59 4.53 -7.50
N TRP A 283 -1.67 4.66 -6.74
CA TRP A 283 -2.98 4.12 -7.08
C TRP A 283 -3.86 5.15 -7.77
N GLY A 284 -4.52 4.74 -8.86
CA GLY A 284 -5.46 5.61 -9.58
C GLY A 284 -4.84 6.46 -10.69
N THR A 285 -3.55 6.33 -10.98
CA THR A 285 -2.95 6.92 -12.19
C THR A 285 -3.43 6.17 -13.43
N LYS A 286 -3.82 6.92 -14.45
CA LYS A 286 -4.29 6.39 -15.75
C LYS A 286 -3.21 5.70 -16.53
#